data_b74d1e9f2bda3dccf53810f385d82815
#
_entry.id   b74d1e9f2bda3dccf53810f385d82815
#
_cell.length_a   1.000
_cell.length_b   1.000
_cell.length_c   1.000
_cell.angle_alpha   90.00
_cell.angle_beta   90.00
_cell.angle_gamma   90.00
#
_symmetry.space_group_name_H-M   'P 1'
#
loop_
_entity.id
_entity.type
_entity.pdbx_description
1 polymer ?
#
loop_
_entity_poly.entity_id
_entity_poly.type
_entity_poly.pdbx_seq_one_letter_code
_entity_poly.pdbx_strand_id
1 'polypeptide(L)'
;MMKVLQLGKFYPIKGGVEKVMEIFTEGLAERGFPSDMLCVSRNGNTENVILSEHARVLRTQKLAEIAATMISPQLIWRLRSICRKYDIIHVHHPDPMAAVALFFSGYKGKVVLHWHSDILKQKFLLRFFKPLQSWLIRRADLILGTTPVYVEESPFLKDVQHKTSFLPIGVDPYPWLSDEIKDIRAQYPGKKIIFSMGRLVSYKGYEYLISAMTHLPEEYVLLIGSDGPLKEQLQQQIEELGLKERVTLLGGLKEEKKQAYFGACDVFCLSSVMKTEAYAIVQVEAMSLGRPVVATKIPESGVSWVNSHEVSGLNVPVRDPEALAEAIHKICGDPELWKRYSQGARQRYDDIFSKDEMINNLIETYTQLLNNN
;
A
#
# COMPACT_ATOMS: atom_id res chain seq x y z
N MET A 1 -24.65 -13.46 12.70
CA MET A 1 -23.19 -13.31 12.49
C MET A 1 -23.00 -12.54 11.18
N MET A 2 -22.31 -11.43 11.20
CA MET A 2 -22.04 -10.55 10.05
C MET A 2 -21.31 -11.30 8.94
N LYS A 3 -21.77 -11.15 7.69
CA LYS A 3 -21.13 -11.71 6.49
C LYS A 3 -20.70 -10.59 5.56
N VAL A 4 -19.45 -10.63 5.13
CA VAL A 4 -18.84 -9.57 4.31
C VAL A 4 -18.39 -10.10 2.94
N LEU A 5 -18.61 -9.32 1.89
CA LEU A 5 -18.08 -9.58 0.56
C LEU A 5 -17.08 -8.49 0.18
N GLN A 6 -15.82 -8.84 0.02
CA GLN A 6 -14.81 -7.98 -0.59
C GLN A 6 -15.00 -8.04 -2.11
N LEU A 7 -15.24 -6.90 -2.76
CA LEU A 7 -15.59 -6.85 -4.18
C LEU A 7 -14.56 -6.04 -4.97
N GLY A 8 -14.02 -6.64 -6.03
CA GLY A 8 -13.19 -5.96 -7.01
C GLY A 8 -11.90 -6.68 -7.37
N LYS A 9 -11.12 -6.02 -8.22
CA LYS A 9 -9.77 -6.40 -8.59
C LYS A 9 -9.66 -7.82 -9.18
N PHE A 10 -8.57 -8.50 -8.92
CA PHE A 10 -8.26 -9.79 -9.55
C PHE A 10 -7.41 -10.71 -8.66
N TYR A 11 -7.45 -11.98 -9.02
CA TYR A 11 -6.64 -13.02 -8.38
C TYR A 11 -5.95 -13.90 -9.47
N PRO A 12 -4.71 -14.39 -9.33
CA PRO A 12 -3.79 -14.17 -8.20
C PRO A 12 -3.35 -12.72 -7.99
N ILE A 13 -2.97 -12.42 -6.76
CA ILE A 13 -2.55 -11.08 -6.29
C ILE A 13 -1.31 -10.60 -7.03
N LYS A 14 -1.30 -9.30 -7.34
CA LYS A 14 -0.13 -8.63 -7.95
C LYS A 14 0.18 -7.26 -7.35
N GLY A 15 -0.81 -6.59 -6.78
CA GLY A 15 -0.72 -5.22 -6.29
C GLY A 15 -1.15 -5.05 -4.85
N GLY A 16 -0.95 -3.85 -4.32
CA GLY A 16 -1.26 -3.54 -2.94
C GLY A 16 -2.75 -3.63 -2.61
N VAL A 17 -3.64 -3.24 -3.54
CA VAL A 17 -5.10 -3.27 -3.28
C VAL A 17 -5.62 -4.70 -3.16
N GLU A 18 -5.16 -5.60 -4.04
CA GLU A 18 -5.53 -7.02 -3.98
C GLU A 18 -5.01 -7.66 -2.68
N LYS A 19 -3.82 -7.25 -2.23
CA LYS A 19 -3.26 -7.73 -0.95
C LYS A 19 -4.09 -7.27 0.24
N VAL A 20 -4.57 -6.03 0.24
CA VAL A 20 -5.48 -5.52 1.28
C VAL A 20 -6.79 -6.30 1.29
N MET A 21 -7.37 -6.60 0.11
CA MET A 21 -8.58 -7.43 0.02
C MET A 21 -8.38 -8.82 0.62
N GLU A 22 -7.24 -9.47 0.33
CA GLU A 22 -6.89 -10.77 0.90
C GLU A 22 -6.76 -10.68 2.43
N ILE A 23 -5.99 -9.70 2.93
CA ILE A 23 -5.81 -9.49 4.37
C ILE A 23 -7.15 -9.26 5.07
N PHE A 24 -8.07 -8.50 4.49
CA PHE A 24 -9.40 -8.31 5.05
C PHE A 24 -10.22 -9.61 5.04
N THR A 25 -10.14 -10.37 3.94
CA THR A 25 -10.87 -11.63 3.81
C THR A 25 -10.41 -12.66 4.83
N GLU A 26 -9.10 -12.86 4.95
CA GLU A 26 -8.50 -13.80 5.90
C GLU A 26 -8.62 -13.32 7.35
N GLY A 27 -8.29 -12.04 7.61
CA GLY A 27 -8.31 -11.50 8.96
C GLY A 27 -9.69 -11.45 9.60
N LEU A 28 -10.75 -11.23 8.82
CA LEU A 28 -12.14 -11.35 9.30
C LEU A 28 -12.48 -12.83 9.60
N ALA A 29 -12.10 -13.74 8.72
CA ALA A 29 -12.36 -15.17 8.88
C ALA A 29 -11.63 -15.77 10.10
N GLU A 30 -10.38 -15.36 10.36
CA GLU A 30 -9.59 -15.72 11.55
C GLU A 30 -10.30 -15.33 12.86
N ARG A 31 -11.13 -14.27 12.82
CA ARG A 31 -11.94 -13.79 13.95
C ARG A 31 -13.38 -14.30 13.94
N GLY A 32 -13.67 -15.30 13.09
CA GLY A 32 -14.97 -15.97 13.02
C GLY A 32 -16.05 -15.23 12.20
N PHE A 33 -15.68 -14.16 11.46
CA PHE A 33 -16.61 -13.46 10.58
C PHE A 33 -16.49 -14.01 9.15
N PRO A 34 -17.53 -14.66 8.57
CA PRO A 34 -17.49 -15.15 7.21
C PRO A 34 -17.21 -14.00 6.22
N SER A 35 -16.14 -14.14 5.45
CA SER A 35 -15.69 -13.12 4.49
C SER A 35 -15.26 -13.79 3.19
N ASP A 36 -15.94 -13.47 2.10
CA ASP A 36 -15.58 -13.96 0.76
C ASP A 36 -15.00 -12.79 -0.07
N MET A 37 -14.11 -13.10 -1.01
CA MET A 37 -13.59 -12.17 -2.01
C MET A 37 -14.18 -12.53 -3.37
N LEU A 38 -14.87 -11.60 -4.04
CA LEU A 38 -15.35 -11.76 -5.41
C LEU A 38 -14.53 -10.89 -6.37
N CYS A 39 -13.83 -11.53 -7.29
CA CYS A 39 -12.89 -10.87 -8.18
C CYS A 39 -12.80 -11.53 -9.57
N VAL A 40 -12.01 -10.95 -10.47
CA VAL A 40 -11.74 -11.49 -11.80
C VAL A 40 -10.49 -12.37 -11.78
N SER A 41 -10.53 -13.51 -12.48
CA SER A 41 -9.36 -14.37 -12.67
C SER A 41 -8.38 -13.77 -13.67
N ARG A 42 -7.11 -13.67 -13.28
CA ARG A 42 -6.03 -13.22 -14.19
C ARG A 42 -5.55 -14.30 -15.15
N ASN A 43 -5.53 -15.54 -14.68
CA ASN A 43 -4.97 -16.69 -15.40
C ASN A 43 -6.03 -17.56 -16.10
N GLY A 44 -7.30 -17.13 -16.10
CA GLY A 44 -8.41 -17.85 -16.72
C GLY A 44 -9.02 -18.97 -15.85
N ASN A 45 -8.39 -19.35 -14.73
CA ASN A 45 -8.95 -20.34 -13.83
C ASN A 45 -10.07 -19.69 -12.98
N THR A 46 -11.29 -20.20 -13.12
CA THR A 46 -12.51 -19.71 -12.44
C THR A 46 -12.95 -20.57 -11.26
N GLU A 47 -12.20 -21.60 -10.90
CA GLU A 47 -12.47 -22.38 -9.70
C GLU A 47 -12.32 -21.50 -8.45
N ASN A 48 -13.23 -21.70 -7.50
CA ASN A 48 -13.14 -20.99 -6.22
C ASN A 48 -11.91 -21.49 -5.44
N VAL A 49 -11.24 -20.58 -4.76
CA VAL A 49 -10.15 -20.94 -3.82
C VAL A 49 -10.71 -20.89 -2.42
N ILE A 50 -10.54 -21.98 -1.68
CA ILE A 50 -10.87 -22.05 -0.25
C ILE A 50 -9.64 -21.59 0.52
N LEU A 51 -9.74 -20.47 1.23
CA LEU A 51 -8.68 -19.96 2.09
C LEU A 51 -8.80 -20.55 3.50
N SER A 52 -10.04 -20.64 4.01
CA SER A 52 -10.37 -21.25 5.29
C SER A 52 -11.83 -21.69 5.31
N GLU A 53 -12.31 -22.21 6.45
CA GLU A 53 -13.73 -22.56 6.65
C GLU A 53 -14.65 -21.33 6.42
N HIS A 54 -14.18 -20.14 6.74
CA HIS A 54 -14.95 -18.89 6.70
C HIS A 54 -14.53 -17.93 5.59
N ALA A 55 -13.58 -18.29 4.72
CA ALA A 55 -13.03 -17.42 3.67
C ALA A 55 -12.85 -18.14 2.34
N ARG A 56 -13.35 -17.55 1.26
CA ARG A 56 -13.20 -18.06 -0.11
C ARG A 56 -12.92 -16.94 -1.09
N VAL A 57 -12.12 -17.24 -2.13
CA VAL A 57 -11.99 -16.40 -3.31
C VAL A 57 -12.90 -16.93 -4.41
N LEU A 58 -13.91 -16.16 -4.77
CA LEU A 58 -14.86 -16.43 -5.83
C LEU A 58 -14.37 -15.77 -7.11
N ARG A 59 -13.93 -16.55 -8.08
CA ARG A 59 -13.31 -16.04 -9.31
C ARG A 59 -14.29 -16.06 -10.49
N THR A 60 -14.20 -15.01 -11.32
CA THR A 60 -14.97 -14.92 -12.56
C THR A 60 -14.04 -14.82 -13.77
N GLN A 61 -14.50 -15.23 -14.93
CA GLN A 61 -13.72 -15.26 -16.14
C GLN A 61 -13.44 -13.85 -16.65
N LYS A 62 -12.17 -13.58 -17.01
CA LYS A 62 -11.76 -12.37 -17.73
C LYS A 62 -12.14 -12.51 -19.21
N LEU A 63 -12.88 -11.51 -19.74
CA LEU A 63 -13.16 -11.39 -21.16
C LEU A 63 -12.06 -10.57 -21.87
N ALA A 64 -11.68 -9.44 -21.27
CA ALA A 64 -10.70 -8.51 -21.81
C ALA A 64 -10.01 -7.73 -20.67
N GLU A 65 -8.93 -7.02 -21.01
CA GLU A 65 -8.28 -6.08 -20.11
C GLU A 65 -8.13 -4.72 -20.82
N ILE A 66 -8.74 -3.68 -20.28
CA ILE A 66 -8.74 -2.33 -20.85
C ILE A 66 -8.27 -1.36 -19.79
N ALA A 67 -7.16 -0.66 -20.04
CA ALA A 67 -6.61 0.35 -19.15
C ALA A 67 -6.47 -0.13 -17.68
N ALA A 68 -5.90 -1.33 -17.51
CA ALA A 68 -5.74 -2.02 -16.23
C ALA A 68 -7.06 -2.41 -15.51
N THR A 69 -8.20 -2.33 -16.21
CA THR A 69 -9.50 -2.85 -15.74
C THR A 69 -9.78 -4.19 -16.42
N MET A 70 -10.00 -5.22 -15.63
CA MET A 70 -10.41 -6.53 -16.15
C MET A 70 -11.91 -6.57 -16.37
N ILE A 71 -12.31 -6.71 -17.63
CA ILE A 71 -13.73 -6.79 -18.02
C ILE A 71 -14.23 -8.22 -17.83
N SER A 72 -15.30 -8.37 -17.05
CA SER A 72 -15.92 -9.65 -16.76
C SER A 72 -17.46 -9.51 -16.65
N PRO A 73 -18.21 -9.77 -17.71
CA PRO A 73 -19.69 -9.80 -17.62
C PRO A 73 -20.18 -10.83 -16.59
N GLN A 74 -19.45 -11.93 -16.42
CA GLN A 74 -19.76 -12.96 -15.42
C GLN A 74 -19.77 -12.39 -14.00
N LEU A 75 -18.94 -11.37 -13.69
CA LEU A 75 -18.91 -10.73 -12.37
C LEU A 75 -20.28 -10.12 -12.01
N ILE A 76 -20.98 -9.51 -12.98
CA ILE A 76 -22.31 -8.92 -12.79
C ILE A 76 -23.31 -9.98 -12.36
N TRP A 77 -23.40 -11.07 -13.13
CA TRP A 77 -24.35 -12.16 -12.86
C TRP A 77 -24.00 -12.89 -11.55
N ARG A 78 -22.73 -13.12 -11.31
CA ARG A 78 -22.28 -13.79 -10.08
C ARG A 78 -22.64 -12.95 -8.86
N LEU A 79 -22.31 -11.64 -8.87
CA LEU A 79 -22.66 -10.75 -7.77
C LEU A 79 -24.18 -10.71 -7.55
N ARG A 80 -24.98 -10.55 -8.62
CA ARG A 80 -26.45 -10.54 -8.53
C ARG A 80 -27.01 -11.81 -7.89
N SER A 81 -26.42 -12.96 -8.15
CA SER A 81 -26.88 -14.24 -7.60
C SER A 81 -26.54 -14.45 -6.12
N ILE A 82 -25.47 -13.79 -5.61
CA ILE A 82 -24.99 -14.05 -4.25
C ILE A 82 -25.10 -12.84 -3.30
N CYS A 83 -25.28 -11.62 -3.80
CA CYS A 83 -25.17 -10.39 -3.00
C CYS A 83 -26.08 -10.39 -1.76
N ARG A 84 -27.28 -10.97 -1.87
CA ARG A 84 -28.25 -11.03 -0.76
C ARG A 84 -27.83 -11.93 0.42
N LYS A 85 -26.73 -12.67 0.27
CA LYS A 85 -26.16 -13.50 1.34
C LYS A 85 -25.21 -12.75 2.27
N TYR A 86 -24.91 -11.49 1.93
CA TYR A 86 -23.96 -10.65 2.66
C TYR A 86 -24.66 -9.44 3.25
N ASP A 87 -24.26 -9.09 4.46
CA ASP A 87 -24.74 -7.90 5.17
C ASP A 87 -24.02 -6.65 4.67
N ILE A 88 -22.74 -6.80 4.30
CA ILE A 88 -21.88 -5.73 3.79
C ILE A 88 -21.22 -6.16 2.49
N ILE A 89 -21.25 -5.28 1.47
CA ILE A 89 -20.38 -5.36 0.31
C ILE A 89 -19.34 -4.25 0.43
N HIS A 90 -18.06 -4.63 0.56
CA HIS A 90 -16.93 -3.72 0.60
C HIS A 90 -16.28 -3.64 -0.78
N VAL A 91 -16.44 -2.51 -1.44
CA VAL A 91 -15.95 -2.25 -2.80
C VAL A 91 -14.60 -1.58 -2.76
N HIS A 92 -13.60 -2.11 -3.45
CA HIS A 92 -12.25 -1.56 -3.49
C HIS A 92 -12.03 -0.68 -4.74
N HIS A 93 -12.04 0.63 -4.56
CA HIS A 93 -11.83 1.62 -5.62
C HIS A 93 -10.33 1.94 -5.80
N PRO A 94 -9.82 2.14 -7.03
CA PRO A 94 -10.57 2.17 -8.30
C PRO A 94 -10.73 0.78 -8.93
N ASP A 95 -11.99 0.42 -9.19
CA ASP A 95 -12.34 -0.73 -10.02
C ASP A 95 -13.66 -0.47 -10.74
N PRO A 96 -13.63 -0.03 -12.03
CA PRO A 96 -14.83 0.22 -12.82
C PRO A 96 -15.73 -1.00 -12.96
N MET A 97 -15.17 -2.21 -13.06
CA MET A 97 -15.95 -3.43 -13.23
C MET A 97 -16.74 -3.81 -11.97
N ALA A 98 -16.12 -3.63 -10.79
CA ALA A 98 -16.81 -3.80 -9.50
C ALA A 98 -17.99 -2.80 -9.35
N ALA A 99 -17.77 -1.54 -9.74
CA ALA A 99 -18.83 -0.53 -9.73
C ALA A 99 -19.99 -0.89 -10.64
N VAL A 100 -19.72 -1.36 -11.88
CA VAL A 100 -20.75 -1.85 -12.82
C VAL A 100 -21.51 -3.06 -12.23
N ALA A 101 -20.76 -4.01 -11.67
CA ALA A 101 -21.36 -5.20 -11.08
C ALA A 101 -22.30 -4.85 -9.92
N LEU A 102 -21.86 -3.95 -9.02
CA LEU A 102 -22.70 -3.47 -7.92
C LEU A 102 -23.94 -2.73 -8.43
N PHE A 103 -23.79 -1.88 -9.44
CA PHE A 103 -24.91 -1.13 -10.03
C PHE A 103 -26.04 -2.06 -10.52
N PHE A 104 -25.68 -3.13 -11.21
CA PHE A 104 -26.66 -4.09 -11.75
C PHE A 104 -27.04 -5.22 -10.78
N SER A 105 -26.41 -5.30 -9.59
CA SER A 105 -26.69 -6.37 -8.63
C SER A 105 -28.09 -6.30 -7.99
N GLY A 106 -28.63 -5.08 -7.86
CA GLY A 106 -29.86 -4.83 -7.09
C GLY A 106 -29.65 -4.96 -5.57
N TYR A 107 -28.41 -4.91 -5.07
CA TYR A 107 -28.10 -5.03 -3.65
C TYR A 107 -28.64 -3.85 -2.83
N LYS A 108 -29.31 -4.16 -1.70
CA LYS A 108 -29.95 -3.20 -0.81
C LYS A 108 -29.28 -3.08 0.57
N GLY A 109 -28.35 -3.99 0.89
CA GLY A 109 -27.61 -3.95 2.14
C GLY A 109 -26.55 -2.83 2.20
N LYS A 110 -25.73 -2.81 3.24
CA LYS A 110 -24.72 -1.79 3.46
C LYS A 110 -23.55 -1.89 2.47
N VAL A 111 -23.12 -0.77 1.92
CA VAL A 111 -21.99 -0.66 1.00
C VAL A 111 -20.89 0.18 1.64
N VAL A 112 -19.73 -0.42 1.81
CA VAL A 112 -18.50 0.29 2.17
C VAL A 112 -17.67 0.48 0.91
N LEU A 113 -17.20 1.70 0.65
CA LEU A 113 -16.34 2.04 -0.46
C LEU A 113 -14.93 2.34 0.04
N HIS A 114 -13.97 1.45 -0.23
CA HIS A 114 -12.57 1.69 0.12
C HIS A 114 -11.88 2.49 -0.98
N TRP A 115 -11.51 3.71 -0.66
CA TRP A 115 -10.90 4.67 -1.57
C TRP A 115 -9.37 4.57 -1.49
N HIS A 116 -8.75 3.63 -2.25
CA HIS A 116 -7.30 3.41 -2.21
C HIS A 116 -6.52 4.47 -2.98
N SER A 117 -7.07 5.00 -4.05
CA SER A 117 -6.45 6.06 -4.84
C SER A 117 -7.42 6.78 -5.75
N ASP A 118 -7.11 8.04 -6.07
CA ASP A 118 -7.76 8.81 -7.12
C ASP A 118 -7.35 8.27 -8.50
N ILE A 119 -8.25 8.37 -9.49
CA ILE A 119 -7.93 8.07 -10.89
C ILE A 119 -7.32 9.32 -11.54
N LEU A 120 -5.98 9.39 -11.57
CA LEU A 120 -5.27 10.59 -12.03
C LEU A 120 -4.79 10.51 -13.50
N LYS A 121 -4.40 9.31 -13.98
CA LYS A 121 -3.72 9.13 -15.27
C LYS A 121 -4.64 8.99 -16.47
N GLN A 122 -5.85 8.47 -16.30
CA GLN A 122 -6.74 8.07 -17.39
C GLN A 122 -7.87 9.09 -17.58
N LYS A 123 -7.54 10.38 -17.76
CA LYS A 123 -8.52 11.50 -17.81
C LYS A 123 -9.62 11.29 -18.84
N PHE A 124 -9.32 10.73 -20.03
CA PHE A 124 -10.33 10.45 -21.06
C PHE A 124 -11.31 9.35 -20.63
N LEU A 125 -10.80 8.23 -20.11
CA LEU A 125 -11.65 7.14 -19.63
C LEU A 125 -12.43 7.53 -18.38
N LEU A 126 -11.84 8.36 -17.52
CA LEU A 126 -12.50 8.90 -16.35
C LEU A 126 -13.78 9.68 -16.71
N ARG A 127 -13.79 10.39 -17.84
CA ARG A 127 -15.00 11.12 -18.30
C ARG A 127 -16.20 10.19 -18.46
N PHE A 128 -15.98 8.98 -18.97
CA PHE A 128 -17.04 7.98 -19.13
C PHE A 128 -17.36 7.25 -17.82
N PHE A 129 -16.37 7.05 -16.97
CA PHE A 129 -16.56 6.39 -15.68
C PHE A 129 -17.14 7.34 -14.61
N LYS A 130 -16.94 8.65 -14.72
CA LYS A 130 -17.34 9.63 -13.72
C LYS A 130 -18.81 9.53 -13.28
N PRO A 131 -19.81 9.32 -14.14
CA PRO A 131 -21.20 9.16 -13.70
C PRO A 131 -21.39 7.96 -12.78
N LEU A 132 -20.74 6.84 -13.13
CA LEU A 132 -20.80 5.61 -12.33
C LEU A 132 -20.02 5.74 -11.01
N GLN A 133 -18.86 6.39 -11.03
CA GLN A 133 -18.11 6.73 -9.82
C GLN A 133 -18.92 7.62 -8.88
N SER A 134 -19.57 8.68 -9.42
CA SER A 134 -20.43 9.55 -8.64
C SER A 134 -21.64 8.81 -8.07
N TRP A 135 -22.22 7.87 -8.83
CA TRP A 135 -23.26 6.99 -8.32
C TRP A 135 -22.72 6.12 -7.18
N LEU A 136 -21.56 5.48 -7.33
CA LEU A 136 -20.95 4.62 -6.33
C LEU A 136 -20.65 5.39 -5.02
N ILE A 137 -20.10 6.61 -5.13
CA ILE A 137 -19.88 7.52 -4.00
C ILE A 137 -21.20 7.82 -3.28
N ARG A 138 -22.28 8.13 -4.00
CA ARG A 138 -23.61 8.39 -3.39
C ARG A 138 -24.21 7.11 -2.76
N ARG A 139 -24.03 5.95 -3.42
CA ARG A 139 -24.57 4.65 -2.97
C ARG A 139 -23.90 4.12 -1.72
N ALA A 140 -22.62 4.43 -1.55
CA ALA A 140 -21.88 3.99 -0.37
C ALA A 140 -22.49 4.56 0.91
N ASP A 141 -22.66 3.70 1.90
CA ASP A 141 -23.10 4.09 3.25
C ASP A 141 -21.91 4.64 4.07
N LEU A 142 -20.71 4.15 3.78
CA LEU A 142 -19.44 4.61 4.35
C LEU A 142 -18.35 4.59 3.30
N ILE A 143 -17.46 5.58 3.33
CA ILE A 143 -16.26 5.65 2.48
C ILE A 143 -15.04 5.64 3.39
N LEU A 144 -14.16 4.65 3.18
CA LEU A 144 -12.91 4.51 3.91
C LEU A 144 -11.72 4.87 3.03
N GLY A 145 -10.92 5.83 3.45
CA GLY A 145 -9.60 6.05 2.83
C GLY A 145 -8.48 5.38 3.63
N THR A 146 -7.28 5.40 3.09
CA THR A 146 -6.11 4.79 3.76
C THR A 146 -5.47 5.72 4.80
N THR A 147 -5.69 7.02 4.68
CA THR A 147 -5.24 8.05 5.64
C THR A 147 -6.25 9.20 5.69
N PRO A 148 -6.30 9.99 6.80
CA PRO A 148 -7.17 11.16 6.88
C PRO A 148 -6.87 12.17 5.77
N VAL A 149 -5.61 12.52 5.57
CA VAL A 149 -5.19 13.49 4.53
C VAL A 149 -5.68 13.09 3.14
N TYR A 150 -5.59 11.80 2.81
CA TYR A 150 -5.99 11.33 1.48
C TYR A 150 -7.49 11.41 1.23
N VAL A 151 -8.30 11.26 2.27
CA VAL A 151 -9.77 11.38 2.21
C VAL A 151 -10.19 12.85 2.15
N GLU A 152 -9.60 13.67 3.00
CA GLU A 152 -9.93 15.11 3.11
C GLU A 152 -9.57 15.89 1.84
N GLU A 153 -8.39 15.56 1.26
CA GLU A 153 -7.86 16.26 0.09
C GLU A 153 -8.33 15.68 -1.27
N SER A 154 -9.11 14.60 -1.27
CA SER A 154 -9.62 14.03 -2.52
C SER A 154 -10.68 14.95 -3.14
N PRO A 155 -10.49 15.43 -4.39
CA PRO A 155 -11.45 16.29 -5.06
C PRO A 155 -12.79 15.59 -5.35
N PHE A 156 -12.84 14.27 -5.27
CA PHE A 156 -14.02 13.44 -5.51
C PHE A 156 -14.89 13.25 -4.27
N LEU A 157 -14.34 13.48 -3.07
CA LEU A 157 -14.99 13.19 -1.78
C LEU A 157 -15.43 14.45 -1.03
N LYS A 158 -15.17 15.65 -1.54
CA LYS A 158 -15.46 16.94 -0.87
C LYS A 158 -16.91 17.07 -0.38
N ASP A 159 -17.87 16.64 -1.20
CA ASP A 159 -19.31 16.81 -0.90
C ASP A 159 -19.86 15.70 0.00
N VAL A 160 -19.06 14.72 0.37
CA VAL A 160 -19.48 13.53 1.12
C VAL A 160 -18.66 13.25 2.38
N GLN A 161 -17.97 14.27 2.90
CA GLN A 161 -17.12 14.17 4.09
C GLN A 161 -17.87 13.65 5.33
N HIS A 162 -19.18 13.88 5.44
CA HIS A 162 -20.04 13.41 6.52
C HIS A 162 -20.15 11.88 6.63
N LYS A 163 -19.77 11.14 5.58
CA LYS A 163 -19.74 9.67 5.55
C LYS A 163 -18.38 9.12 5.16
N THR A 164 -17.33 9.90 5.33
CA THR A 164 -15.96 9.46 5.14
C THR A 164 -15.30 9.16 6.48
N SER A 165 -14.40 8.19 6.46
CA SER A 165 -13.50 7.86 7.55
C SER A 165 -12.21 7.31 6.96
N PHE A 166 -11.29 6.85 7.78
CA PHE A 166 -10.08 6.22 7.30
C PHE A 166 -9.80 4.93 8.06
N LEU A 167 -9.14 4.01 7.37
CA LEU A 167 -8.64 2.76 7.90
C LEU A 167 -7.21 2.57 7.38
N PRO A 168 -6.19 2.76 8.23
CA PRO A 168 -4.80 2.56 7.84
C PRO A 168 -4.54 1.12 7.40
N ILE A 169 -3.70 0.94 6.39
CA ILE A 169 -3.32 -0.40 5.93
C ILE A 169 -2.30 -0.96 6.91
N GLY A 170 -2.66 -2.06 7.55
CA GLY A 170 -1.79 -2.84 8.43
C GLY A 170 -1.16 -4.03 7.71
N VAL A 171 -0.02 -4.46 8.20
CA VAL A 171 0.70 -5.64 7.72
C VAL A 171 1.07 -6.54 8.89
N ASP A 172 1.33 -7.83 8.60
CA ASP A 172 1.94 -8.72 9.59
C ASP A 172 3.34 -8.23 9.96
N PRO A 173 3.77 -8.38 11.22
CA PRO A 173 5.11 -7.98 11.62
C PRO A 173 6.14 -8.83 10.88
N TYR A 174 7.18 -8.21 10.37
CA TYR A 174 8.28 -8.97 9.79
C TYR A 174 9.07 -9.71 10.87
N PRO A 175 9.44 -10.98 10.65
CA PRO A 175 10.29 -11.73 11.56
C PRO A 175 11.69 -11.13 11.58
N TRP A 176 12.34 -11.21 12.73
CA TRP A 176 13.75 -10.87 12.86
C TRP A 176 14.64 -12.02 12.37
N LEU A 177 15.11 -11.93 11.12
CA LEU A 177 15.93 -12.93 10.45
C LEU A 177 17.42 -12.70 10.78
N SER A 178 17.85 -13.15 11.98
CA SER A 178 19.16 -12.80 12.54
C SER A 178 20.35 -13.19 11.66
N ASP A 179 20.33 -14.35 11.02
CA ASP A 179 21.47 -14.84 10.23
C ASP A 179 21.53 -14.15 8.88
N GLU A 180 20.39 -13.99 8.18
CA GLU A 180 20.30 -13.28 6.91
C GLU A 180 20.66 -11.79 7.07
N ILE A 181 20.27 -11.18 8.19
CA ILE A 181 20.63 -9.80 8.54
C ILE A 181 22.15 -9.69 8.74
N LYS A 182 22.77 -10.62 9.47
CA LYS A 182 24.22 -10.66 9.66
C LYS A 182 24.97 -10.85 8.34
N ASP A 183 24.47 -11.72 7.46
CA ASP A 183 25.07 -11.96 6.15
C ASP A 183 25.03 -10.72 5.26
N ILE A 184 23.93 -9.95 5.30
CA ILE A 184 23.84 -8.67 4.58
C ILE A 184 24.81 -7.66 5.20
N ARG A 185 24.82 -7.52 6.53
CA ARG A 185 25.73 -6.59 7.22
C ARG A 185 27.21 -6.91 6.99
N ALA A 186 27.58 -8.20 6.89
CA ALA A 186 28.94 -8.63 6.61
C ALA A 186 29.44 -8.23 5.22
N GLN A 187 28.55 -7.99 4.25
CA GLN A 187 28.91 -7.47 2.93
C GLN A 187 29.25 -5.97 2.95
N TYR A 188 28.85 -5.25 4.01
CA TYR A 188 29.00 -3.80 4.16
C TYR A 188 29.62 -3.45 5.52
N PRO A 189 30.87 -3.95 5.82
CA PRO A 189 31.48 -3.77 7.14
C PRO A 189 31.73 -2.29 7.42
N GLY A 190 31.27 -1.81 8.59
CA GLY A 190 31.40 -0.41 9.02
C GLY A 190 30.56 0.60 8.25
N LYS A 191 29.76 0.15 7.29
CA LYS A 191 28.90 1.05 6.51
C LYS A 191 27.53 1.26 7.16
N LYS A 192 26.94 2.42 6.88
CA LYS A 192 25.55 2.77 7.18
C LYS A 192 24.68 2.44 5.97
N ILE A 193 23.73 1.55 6.14
CA ILE A 193 22.91 1.02 5.06
C ILE A 193 21.60 1.81 4.95
N ILE A 194 21.41 2.47 3.81
CA ILE A 194 20.15 3.06 3.40
C ILE A 194 19.43 2.00 2.53
N PHE A 195 18.20 1.65 2.86
CA PHE A 195 17.40 0.76 2.05
C PHE A 195 16.19 1.47 1.47
N SER A 196 15.89 1.19 0.22
CA SER A 196 14.67 1.65 -0.46
C SER A 196 14.06 0.51 -1.25
N MET A 197 12.72 0.46 -1.31
CA MET A 197 12.01 -0.65 -1.94
C MET A 197 10.81 -0.15 -2.75
N GLY A 198 10.71 -0.60 -4.00
CA GLY A 198 9.57 -0.33 -4.86
C GLY A 198 9.92 -0.31 -6.34
N ARG A 199 8.91 -0.53 -7.19
CA ARG A 199 9.08 -0.61 -8.63
C ARG A 199 9.86 0.59 -9.19
N LEU A 200 10.84 0.35 -10.05
CA LEU A 200 11.68 1.39 -10.66
C LEU A 200 10.89 2.15 -11.75
N VAL A 201 10.10 3.13 -11.31
CA VAL A 201 9.24 4.00 -12.13
C VAL A 201 9.39 5.45 -11.69
N SER A 202 9.10 6.40 -12.58
CA SER A 202 9.39 7.83 -12.42
C SER A 202 8.80 8.47 -11.14
N TYR A 203 7.59 8.06 -10.73
CA TYR A 203 7.01 8.67 -9.53
C TYR A 203 7.66 8.25 -8.21
N LYS A 204 8.50 7.22 -8.21
CA LYS A 204 9.28 6.78 -7.04
C LYS A 204 10.49 7.65 -6.76
N GLY A 205 10.96 8.45 -7.73
CA GLY A 205 11.98 9.47 -7.52
C GLY A 205 13.35 8.91 -7.11
N TYR A 206 13.70 7.71 -7.56
CA TYR A 206 15.01 7.09 -7.24
C TYR A 206 16.18 7.92 -7.74
N GLU A 207 15.99 8.67 -8.82
CA GLU A 207 16.99 9.60 -9.35
C GLU A 207 17.44 10.64 -8.31
N TYR A 208 16.51 11.11 -7.47
CA TYR A 208 16.84 12.07 -6.40
C TYR A 208 17.55 11.38 -5.23
N LEU A 209 17.16 10.14 -4.89
CA LEU A 209 17.81 9.38 -3.84
C LEU A 209 19.23 8.96 -4.23
N ILE A 210 19.46 8.58 -5.48
CA ILE A 210 20.80 8.31 -6.02
C ILE A 210 21.65 9.58 -5.98
N SER A 211 21.10 10.73 -6.43
CA SER A 211 21.79 12.01 -6.35
C SER A 211 22.12 12.42 -4.90
N ALA A 212 21.26 12.10 -3.93
CA ALA A 212 21.52 12.37 -2.51
C ALA A 212 22.80 11.69 -1.99
N MET A 213 23.20 10.56 -2.59
CA MET A 213 24.43 9.86 -2.21
C MET A 213 25.71 10.66 -2.47
N THR A 214 25.68 11.66 -3.37
CA THR A 214 26.82 12.56 -3.60
C THR A 214 27.05 13.55 -2.46
N HIS A 215 26.02 13.80 -1.63
CA HIS A 215 26.06 14.68 -0.47
C HIS A 215 26.34 13.93 0.84
N LEU A 216 26.40 12.59 0.81
CA LEU A 216 26.63 11.74 1.98
C LEU A 216 28.10 11.29 2.05
N PRO A 217 28.70 11.18 3.26
CA PRO A 217 30.02 10.60 3.47
C PRO A 217 30.17 9.18 2.91
N GLU A 218 31.41 8.73 2.72
CA GLU A 218 31.77 7.45 2.09
C GLU A 218 31.30 6.20 2.87
N GLU A 219 30.99 6.32 4.15
CA GLU A 219 30.47 5.22 4.96
C GLU A 219 29.01 4.88 4.66
N TYR A 220 28.29 5.66 3.83
CA TYR A 220 26.90 5.38 3.45
C TYR A 220 26.83 4.55 2.17
N VAL A 221 26.00 3.53 2.19
CA VAL A 221 25.64 2.72 1.02
C VAL A 221 24.13 2.69 0.84
N LEU A 222 23.68 2.73 -0.41
CA LEU A 222 22.28 2.70 -0.81
C LEU A 222 21.95 1.39 -1.53
N LEU A 223 20.98 0.68 -1.02
CA LEU A 223 20.48 -0.58 -1.59
C LEU A 223 19.03 -0.36 -2.04
N ILE A 224 18.76 -0.57 -3.33
CA ILE A 224 17.42 -0.38 -3.92
C ILE A 224 16.89 -1.73 -4.37
N GLY A 225 15.84 -2.23 -3.70
CA GLY A 225 15.15 -3.47 -4.05
C GLY A 225 14.03 -3.24 -5.05
N SER A 226 13.91 -4.11 -6.05
CA SER A 226 12.90 -4.23 -7.09
C SER A 226 13.44 -3.95 -8.49
N ASP A 227 12.60 -4.26 -9.48
CA ASP A 227 12.86 -4.02 -10.91
C ASP A 227 11.86 -3.01 -11.49
N GLY A 228 12.14 -2.53 -12.69
CA GLY A 228 11.23 -1.65 -13.41
C GLY A 228 11.85 -1.03 -14.67
N PRO A 229 11.04 -0.29 -15.43
CA PRO A 229 11.47 0.26 -16.73
C PRO A 229 12.60 1.28 -16.64
N LEU A 230 12.88 1.86 -15.47
CA LEU A 230 13.95 2.84 -15.29
C LEU A 230 15.30 2.21 -14.88
N LYS A 231 15.41 0.87 -14.78
CA LYS A 231 16.61 0.19 -14.28
C LYS A 231 17.89 0.64 -15.00
N GLU A 232 17.88 0.63 -16.32
CA GLU A 232 19.03 1.01 -17.15
C GLU A 232 19.40 2.48 -16.97
N GLN A 233 18.40 3.37 -16.96
CA GLN A 233 18.61 4.81 -16.72
C GLN A 233 19.22 5.09 -15.34
N LEU A 234 18.72 4.43 -14.30
CA LEU A 234 19.25 4.59 -12.94
C LEU A 234 20.67 4.00 -12.82
N GLN A 235 20.94 2.89 -13.49
CA GLN A 235 22.29 2.32 -13.54
C GLN A 235 23.27 3.27 -14.23
N GLN A 236 22.88 3.90 -15.33
CA GLN A 236 23.68 4.90 -16.01
C GLN A 236 23.98 6.11 -15.08
N GLN A 237 22.96 6.60 -14.37
CA GLN A 237 23.15 7.70 -13.40
C GLN A 237 24.14 7.33 -12.29
N ILE A 238 24.08 6.10 -11.76
CA ILE A 238 25.04 5.60 -10.75
C ILE A 238 26.47 5.64 -11.31
N GLU A 239 26.65 5.28 -12.55
CA GLU A 239 27.96 5.29 -13.23
C GLU A 239 28.47 6.71 -13.46
N GLU A 240 27.63 7.59 -14.00
CA GLU A 240 27.98 9.01 -14.27
C GLU A 240 28.34 9.79 -13.00
N LEU A 241 27.70 9.44 -11.87
CA LEU A 241 28.00 10.05 -10.56
C LEU A 241 29.16 9.38 -9.81
N GLY A 242 29.77 8.31 -10.38
CA GLY A 242 30.87 7.59 -9.72
C GLY A 242 30.45 6.79 -8.47
N LEU A 243 29.19 6.38 -8.38
CA LEU A 243 28.60 5.77 -7.17
C LEU A 243 28.53 4.22 -7.21
N LYS A 244 29.24 3.56 -8.14
CA LYS A 244 29.16 2.08 -8.31
C LYS A 244 29.43 1.28 -7.05
N GLU A 245 30.35 1.75 -6.20
CA GLU A 245 30.74 1.09 -4.95
C GLU A 245 29.78 1.39 -3.78
N ARG A 246 28.88 2.35 -3.98
CA ARG A 246 28.03 2.86 -2.90
C ARG A 246 26.53 2.69 -3.17
N VAL A 247 26.11 2.45 -4.40
CA VAL A 247 24.70 2.27 -4.78
C VAL A 247 24.53 0.98 -5.55
N THR A 248 23.62 0.13 -5.06
CA THR A 248 23.33 -1.17 -5.68
C THR A 248 21.85 -1.30 -6.00
N LEU A 249 21.53 -1.59 -7.26
CA LEU A 249 20.20 -2.02 -7.69
C LEU A 249 20.10 -3.54 -7.51
N LEU A 250 19.40 -4.00 -6.47
CA LEU A 250 19.32 -5.41 -6.06
C LEU A 250 18.44 -6.27 -6.98
N GLY A 251 17.63 -5.62 -7.86
CA GLY A 251 16.62 -6.33 -8.65
C GLY A 251 15.44 -6.83 -7.81
N GLY A 252 14.67 -7.75 -8.36
CA GLY A 252 13.51 -8.35 -7.67
C GLY A 252 13.94 -9.22 -6.49
N LEU A 253 13.42 -8.92 -5.32
CA LEU A 253 13.71 -9.66 -4.08
C LEU A 253 12.59 -10.64 -3.75
N LYS A 254 12.93 -11.86 -3.33
CA LYS A 254 12.01 -12.78 -2.66
C LYS A 254 11.64 -12.23 -1.29
N GLU A 255 10.49 -12.64 -0.77
CA GLU A 255 9.92 -12.08 0.47
C GLU A 255 10.90 -12.14 1.66
N GLU A 256 11.50 -13.31 1.94
CA GLU A 256 12.48 -13.51 3.02
C GLU A 256 13.69 -12.57 2.88
N LYS A 257 14.20 -12.45 1.65
CA LYS A 257 15.36 -11.58 1.39
C LYS A 257 14.99 -10.09 1.53
N LYS A 258 13.78 -9.72 1.11
CA LYS A 258 13.23 -8.38 1.33
C LYS A 258 13.17 -8.04 2.83
N GLN A 259 12.64 -8.94 3.65
CA GLN A 259 12.56 -8.80 5.11
C GLN A 259 13.94 -8.63 5.75
N ALA A 260 14.93 -9.42 5.30
CA ALA A 260 16.30 -9.32 5.78
C ALA A 260 16.94 -7.95 5.45
N TYR A 261 16.71 -7.38 4.26
CA TYR A 261 17.18 -6.04 3.92
C TYR A 261 16.53 -4.95 4.78
N PHE A 262 15.23 -5.04 5.05
CA PHE A 262 14.59 -4.14 6.02
C PHE A 262 15.22 -4.26 7.40
N GLY A 263 15.50 -5.49 7.88
CA GLY A 263 16.17 -5.72 9.16
C GLY A 263 17.63 -5.27 9.19
N ALA A 264 18.32 -5.29 8.05
CA ALA A 264 19.72 -4.91 7.95
C ALA A 264 19.95 -3.40 7.80
N CYS A 265 18.98 -2.62 7.33
CA CYS A 265 19.22 -1.19 7.09
C CYS A 265 19.28 -0.37 8.38
N ASP A 266 19.99 0.74 8.34
CA ASP A 266 20.01 1.75 9.39
C ASP A 266 18.83 2.72 9.24
N VAL A 267 18.41 2.99 8.00
CA VAL A 267 17.28 3.85 7.68
C VAL A 267 16.60 3.36 6.41
N PHE A 268 15.28 3.37 6.42
CA PHE A 268 14.49 3.17 5.20
C PHE A 268 14.20 4.53 4.55
N CYS A 269 14.40 4.64 3.23
CA CYS A 269 14.16 5.89 2.51
C CYS A 269 13.09 5.72 1.42
N LEU A 270 12.08 6.60 1.43
CA LEU A 270 11.05 6.70 0.40
C LEU A 270 11.14 8.06 -0.30
N SER A 271 11.66 8.07 -1.52
CA SER A 271 11.90 9.30 -2.32
C SER A 271 10.78 9.65 -3.31
N SER A 272 9.59 9.06 -3.18
CA SER A 272 8.48 9.25 -4.11
C SER A 272 8.07 10.72 -4.26
N VAL A 273 7.67 11.12 -5.50
CA VAL A 273 7.50 12.55 -5.85
C VAL A 273 6.10 12.93 -6.33
N MET A 274 5.16 11.99 -6.38
CA MET A 274 3.81 12.24 -6.91
C MET A 274 2.73 11.62 -6.03
N LYS A 275 1.56 12.26 -5.96
CA LYS A 275 0.34 11.79 -5.23
C LYS A 275 -0.12 10.37 -5.59
N THR A 276 0.36 9.81 -6.71
CA THR A 276 0.15 8.40 -7.06
C THR A 276 0.69 7.45 -5.97
N GLU A 277 1.69 7.89 -5.20
CA GLU A 277 2.10 7.25 -3.95
C GLU A 277 1.16 7.72 -2.83
N ALA A 278 0.09 6.98 -2.61
CA ALA A 278 -0.95 7.39 -1.67
C ALA A 278 -0.64 7.04 -0.20
N TYR A 279 0.11 5.95 0.02
CA TYR A 279 0.34 5.39 1.35
C TYR A 279 1.76 4.87 1.55
N ALA A 280 2.27 4.08 0.59
CA ALA A 280 3.57 3.39 0.64
C ALA A 280 3.69 2.39 1.79
N ILE A 281 3.04 1.22 1.65
CA ILE A 281 3.07 0.11 2.62
C ILE A 281 4.49 -0.25 3.06
N VAL A 282 5.49 -0.09 2.19
CA VAL A 282 6.90 -0.35 2.48
C VAL A 282 7.46 0.45 3.67
N GLN A 283 6.88 1.61 4.00
CA GLN A 283 7.22 2.35 5.23
C GLN A 283 6.76 1.58 6.47
N VAL A 284 5.55 1.02 6.41
CA VAL A 284 4.98 0.22 7.50
C VAL A 284 5.79 -1.06 7.70
N GLU A 285 6.22 -1.69 6.60
CA GLU A 285 7.12 -2.85 6.63
C GLU A 285 8.45 -2.52 7.35
N ALA A 286 9.05 -1.36 7.06
CA ALA A 286 10.25 -0.87 7.76
C ALA A 286 9.97 -0.61 9.26
N MET A 287 8.85 0.03 9.57
CA MET A 287 8.44 0.36 10.95
C MET A 287 8.19 -0.90 11.79
N SER A 288 7.71 -2.00 11.18
CA SER A 288 7.50 -3.29 11.87
C SER A 288 8.78 -3.87 12.46
N LEU A 289 9.94 -3.49 11.91
CA LEU A 289 11.28 -3.83 12.38
C LEU A 289 11.97 -2.67 13.14
N GLY A 290 11.20 -1.63 13.49
CA GLY A 290 11.73 -0.48 14.20
C GLY A 290 12.75 0.33 13.38
N ARG A 291 12.62 0.35 12.04
CA ARG A 291 13.53 1.15 11.20
C ARG A 291 13.04 2.58 11.07
N PRO A 292 13.87 3.59 11.43
CA PRO A 292 13.54 4.98 11.14
C PRO A 292 13.29 5.20 9.65
N VAL A 293 12.37 6.10 9.32
CA VAL A 293 12.00 6.36 7.93
C VAL A 293 12.36 7.79 7.54
N VAL A 294 13.02 7.96 6.39
CA VAL A 294 13.08 9.25 5.68
C VAL A 294 12.12 9.18 4.50
N ALA A 295 11.14 10.07 4.45
CA ALA A 295 10.15 10.09 3.39
C ALA A 295 9.95 11.49 2.82
N THR A 296 9.55 11.58 1.58
CA THR A 296 9.20 12.85 0.95
C THR A 296 7.81 13.33 1.36
N LYS A 297 7.65 14.62 1.64
CA LYS A 297 6.37 15.27 1.91
C LYS A 297 5.66 15.57 0.59
N ILE A 298 4.94 14.56 0.07
CA ILE A 298 4.18 14.70 -1.17
C ILE A 298 2.87 15.44 -0.86
N PRO A 299 2.55 16.55 -1.54
CA PRO A 299 1.27 17.24 -1.36
C PRO A 299 0.07 16.31 -1.56
N GLU A 300 -0.94 16.43 -0.71
CA GLU A 300 -2.21 15.67 -0.76
C GLU A 300 -2.03 14.13 -0.73
N SER A 301 -0.91 13.65 -0.21
CA SER A 301 -0.61 12.22 -0.06
C SER A 301 -0.54 11.82 1.41
N GLY A 302 -0.94 10.58 1.71
CA GLY A 302 -0.81 10.00 3.04
C GLY A 302 0.60 9.61 3.46
N VAL A 303 1.61 9.68 2.58
CA VAL A 303 2.99 9.26 2.86
C VAL A 303 3.55 9.93 4.11
N SER A 304 3.41 11.25 4.24
CA SER A 304 3.91 12.00 5.40
C SER A 304 3.05 11.86 6.66
N TRP A 305 1.85 11.30 6.55
CA TRP A 305 1.05 10.90 7.69
C TRP A 305 1.49 9.52 8.20
N VAL A 306 1.80 8.58 7.29
CA VAL A 306 2.34 7.26 7.65
C VAL A 306 3.67 7.44 8.37
N ASN A 307 4.63 8.17 7.79
CA ASN A 307 5.86 8.58 8.47
C ASN A 307 5.61 9.86 9.27
N SER A 308 5.35 9.73 10.58
CA SER A 308 5.17 10.88 11.45
C SER A 308 6.49 11.61 11.68
N HIS A 309 6.56 12.85 11.20
CA HIS A 309 7.77 13.69 11.29
C HIS A 309 8.22 13.86 12.74
N GLU A 310 9.52 13.67 12.99
CA GLU A 310 10.17 13.72 14.31
C GLU A 310 9.68 12.70 15.35
N VAL A 311 8.86 11.74 14.91
CA VAL A 311 8.39 10.61 15.73
C VAL A 311 8.95 9.30 15.20
N SER A 312 8.63 8.92 13.96
CA SER A 312 9.10 7.69 13.31
C SER A 312 10.24 7.93 12.31
N GLY A 313 10.65 9.18 12.14
CA GLY A 313 11.68 9.61 11.22
C GLY A 313 11.49 11.05 10.76
N LEU A 314 11.95 11.37 9.55
CA LEU A 314 11.90 12.72 9.00
C LEU A 314 11.17 12.75 7.65
N ASN A 315 10.39 13.83 7.42
CA ASN A 315 9.78 14.13 6.14
C ASN A 315 10.48 15.33 5.49
N VAL A 316 10.88 15.19 4.23
CA VAL A 316 11.64 16.19 3.48
C VAL A 316 10.89 16.66 2.22
N PRO A 317 11.25 17.78 1.59
CA PRO A 317 10.67 18.19 0.31
C PRO A 317 10.85 17.12 -0.78
N VAL A 318 9.92 17.09 -1.76
CA VAL A 318 10.06 16.26 -2.95
C VAL A 318 11.15 16.80 -3.88
N ARG A 319 11.85 15.91 -4.59
CA ARG A 319 12.88 16.27 -5.59
C ARG A 319 14.06 17.09 -5.02
N ASP A 320 14.37 16.87 -3.78
CA ASP A 320 15.45 17.57 -3.06
C ASP A 320 16.49 16.56 -2.55
N PRO A 321 17.57 16.29 -3.33
CA PRO A 321 18.63 15.37 -2.93
C PRO A 321 19.38 15.82 -1.67
N GLU A 322 19.59 17.12 -1.48
CA GLU A 322 20.30 17.66 -0.33
C GLU A 322 19.50 17.42 0.95
N ALA A 323 18.21 17.76 0.95
CA ALA A 323 17.33 17.51 2.09
C ALA A 323 17.19 16.01 2.42
N LEU A 324 17.20 15.12 1.41
CA LEU A 324 17.24 13.67 1.63
C LEU A 324 18.54 13.26 2.34
N ALA A 325 19.69 13.75 1.85
CA ALA A 325 21.00 13.46 2.43
C ALA A 325 21.12 13.98 3.87
N GLU A 326 20.72 15.22 4.12
CA GLU A 326 20.74 15.83 5.46
C GLU A 326 19.88 15.04 6.45
N ALA A 327 18.67 14.65 6.06
CA ALA A 327 17.77 13.86 6.93
C ALA A 327 18.34 12.47 7.24
N ILE A 328 18.91 11.79 6.23
CA ILE A 328 19.56 10.50 6.39
C ILE A 328 20.77 10.63 7.32
N HIS A 329 21.63 11.62 7.07
CA HIS A 329 22.83 11.86 7.86
C HIS A 329 22.49 12.23 9.32
N LYS A 330 21.48 13.07 9.52
CA LYS A 330 20.98 13.46 10.84
C LYS A 330 20.54 12.25 11.67
N ILE A 331 19.77 11.32 11.07
CA ILE A 331 19.31 10.12 11.77
C ILE A 331 20.47 9.16 12.04
N CYS A 332 21.24 8.82 11.01
CA CYS A 332 22.26 7.79 11.12
C CYS A 332 23.54 8.29 11.81
N GLY A 333 23.75 9.61 11.90
CA GLY A 333 24.90 10.23 12.56
C GLY A 333 24.76 10.39 14.08
N ASP A 334 23.53 10.33 14.60
CA ASP A 334 23.21 10.50 16.02
C ASP A 334 22.53 9.23 16.57
N PRO A 335 23.25 8.41 17.37
CA PRO A 335 22.72 7.17 17.94
C PRO A 335 21.47 7.36 18.82
N GLU A 336 21.39 8.45 19.59
CA GLU A 336 20.23 8.72 20.46
C GLU A 336 19.01 9.13 19.63
N LEU A 337 19.20 9.91 18.60
CA LEU A 337 18.14 10.27 17.66
C LEU A 337 17.67 9.04 16.88
N TRP A 338 18.58 8.21 16.41
CA TRP A 338 18.26 6.96 15.75
C TRP A 338 17.39 6.07 16.65
N LYS A 339 17.82 5.86 17.90
CA LYS A 339 17.09 5.06 18.89
C LYS A 339 15.69 5.62 19.15
N ARG A 340 15.56 6.93 19.31
CA ARG A 340 14.28 7.60 19.51
C ARG A 340 13.33 7.35 18.33
N TYR A 341 13.79 7.52 17.08
CA TYR A 341 12.97 7.31 15.91
C TYR A 341 12.70 5.83 15.64
N SER A 342 13.63 4.95 15.97
CA SER A 342 13.43 3.49 15.93
C SER A 342 12.29 3.06 16.87
N GLN A 343 12.30 3.54 18.10
CA GLN A 343 11.22 3.28 19.06
C GLN A 343 9.90 3.89 18.61
N GLY A 344 9.92 5.13 18.12
CA GLY A 344 8.72 5.79 17.60
C GLY A 344 8.14 5.11 16.37
N ALA A 345 8.98 4.60 15.47
CA ALA A 345 8.57 3.82 14.31
C ALA A 345 7.90 2.50 14.74
N ARG A 346 8.53 1.77 15.67
CA ARG A 346 7.97 0.53 16.18
C ARG A 346 6.65 0.75 16.93
N GLN A 347 6.58 1.73 17.82
CA GLN A 347 5.36 2.07 18.56
C GLN A 347 4.22 2.44 17.61
N ARG A 348 4.53 3.26 16.59
CA ARG A 348 3.53 3.66 15.59
C ARG A 348 3.03 2.48 14.76
N TYR A 349 3.91 1.51 14.46
CA TYR A 349 3.50 0.26 13.84
C TYR A 349 2.54 -0.53 14.75
N ASP A 350 2.91 -0.73 16.00
CA ASP A 350 2.11 -1.52 16.96
C ASP A 350 0.73 -0.90 17.20
N ASP A 351 0.67 0.45 17.35
CA ASP A 351 -0.57 1.16 17.68
C ASP A 351 -1.53 1.34 16.50
N ILE A 352 -1.00 1.39 15.24
CA ILE A 352 -1.80 1.84 14.09
C ILE A 352 -1.73 0.88 12.90
N PHE A 353 -0.57 0.27 12.65
CA PHE A 353 -0.26 -0.37 11.39
C PHE A 353 -0.09 -1.89 11.49
N SER A 354 -0.33 -2.50 12.64
CA SER A 354 -0.39 -3.96 12.72
C SER A 354 -1.64 -4.48 12.00
N LYS A 355 -1.53 -5.67 11.38
CA LYS A 355 -2.68 -6.35 10.77
C LYS A 355 -3.82 -6.53 11.78
N ASP A 356 -3.46 -6.88 13.03
CA ASP A 356 -4.44 -7.11 14.08
C ASP A 356 -5.24 -5.86 14.39
N GLU A 357 -4.57 -4.71 14.56
CA GLU A 357 -5.24 -3.44 14.83
C GLU A 357 -6.13 -3.01 13.66
N MET A 358 -5.62 -3.14 12.42
CA MET A 358 -6.42 -2.85 11.23
C MET A 358 -7.70 -3.70 11.17
N ILE A 359 -7.62 -5.01 11.46
CA ILE A 359 -8.80 -5.90 11.39
C ILE A 359 -9.76 -5.62 12.54
N ASN A 360 -9.26 -5.32 13.75
CA ASN A 360 -10.10 -4.94 14.87
C ASN A 360 -10.89 -3.66 14.56
N ASN A 361 -10.22 -2.64 14.04
CA ASN A 361 -10.85 -1.37 13.63
C ASN A 361 -11.85 -1.58 12.47
N LEU A 362 -11.57 -2.50 11.55
CA LEU A 362 -12.51 -2.86 10.48
C LEU A 362 -13.78 -3.50 11.02
N ILE A 363 -13.65 -4.44 11.98
CA ILE A 363 -14.79 -5.12 12.61
C ILE A 363 -15.64 -4.10 13.40
N GLU A 364 -15.01 -3.23 14.16
CA GLU A 364 -15.70 -2.16 14.87
C GLU A 364 -16.46 -1.25 13.90
N THR A 365 -15.80 -0.79 12.84
CA THR A 365 -16.40 0.04 11.79
C THR A 365 -17.62 -0.62 11.15
N TYR A 366 -17.54 -1.90 10.82
CA TYR A 366 -18.67 -2.64 10.27
C TYR A 366 -19.81 -2.81 11.25
N THR A 367 -19.48 -3.08 12.52
CA THR A 367 -20.47 -3.23 13.58
C THR A 367 -21.25 -1.95 13.81
N GLN A 368 -20.55 -0.81 13.88
CA GLN A 368 -21.16 0.51 13.99
C GLN A 368 -22.05 0.82 12.77
N LEU A 369 -21.59 0.49 11.56
CA LEU A 369 -22.34 0.72 10.32
C LEU A 369 -23.66 -0.10 10.26
N LEU A 370 -23.67 -1.31 10.81
CA LEU A 370 -24.87 -2.16 10.85
C LEU A 370 -25.84 -1.73 11.97
N ASN A 371 -25.35 -1.16 13.06
CA ASN A 371 -26.15 -0.69 14.17
C ASN A 371 -26.77 0.70 13.93
N ASN A 372 -26.17 1.52 13.08
CA ASN A 372 -26.71 2.81 12.67
C ASN A 372 -27.73 2.60 11.53
N ASN A 373 -28.98 2.36 11.91
CA ASN A 373 -30.13 2.26 11.00
C ASN A 373 -30.75 3.63 10.72
#